data_b9ce74d95a16da15e2531b550a2b23e7
#
_entry.id   b9ce74d95a16da15e2531b550a2b23e7
#
_cell.length_a   1.000
_cell.length_b   1.000
_cell.length_c   1.000
_cell.angle_alpha   90.00
_cell.angle_beta   90.00
_cell.angle_gamma   90.00
#
_symmetry.space_group_name_H-M   'P 1'
#
loop_
_entity.id
_entity.type
_entity.pdbx_description
1 polymer ?
#
loop_
_entity_poly.entity_id
_entity_poly.type
_entity_poly.pdbx_seq_one_letter_code
_entity_poly.pdbx_strand_id
1 'polypeptide(L)'
;MGDVVETEDFKITFVSAGEYKSDNEYITPKKGYEYWKFKFKFENTSDTDQNVSTMMDWECYADNSKADQQWIGDDSGLDATLSAGRQTEGTVYFEVPKDSKHIELEYDINYWQDNKIVFVGK
;
A
#
# COMPACT_ATOMS: atom_id res chain seq x y z
N MET A 1 12.73 0.73 -2.55
CA MET A 1 12.34 1.66 -1.46
C MET A 1 12.94 3.02 -1.73
N GLY A 2 12.25 4.06 -1.31
CA GLY A 2 12.65 5.43 -1.64
C GLY A 2 12.26 5.90 -3.05
N ASP A 3 11.62 5.03 -3.81
CA ASP A 3 11.20 5.36 -5.17
C ASP A 3 10.08 6.39 -5.15
N VAL A 4 10.13 7.32 -6.10
CA VAL A 4 9.12 8.35 -6.24
C VAL A 4 8.45 8.21 -7.59
N VAL A 5 7.12 8.19 -7.59
CA VAL A 5 6.32 8.14 -8.81
C VAL A 5 5.43 9.37 -8.85
N GLU A 6 5.42 10.07 -9.96
CA GLU A 6 4.54 11.22 -10.16
C GLU A 6 3.41 10.81 -11.11
N THR A 7 2.18 11.07 -10.66
CA THR A 7 0.98 10.90 -11.47
C THR A 7 0.39 12.28 -11.75
N GLU A 8 -0.73 12.32 -12.46
CA GLU A 8 -1.41 13.57 -12.76
C GLU A 8 -1.80 14.34 -11.49
N ASP A 9 -2.23 13.61 -10.45
CA ASP A 9 -2.78 14.21 -9.22
C ASP A 9 -1.89 14.09 -8.00
N PHE A 10 -0.92 13.17 -8.01
CA PHE A 10 -0.13 12.83 -6.83
C PHE A 10 1.35 12.68 -7.11
N LYS A 11 2.14 12.96 -6.09
CA LYS A 11 3.51 12.48 -5.97
C LYS A 11 3.49 11.39 -4.90
N ILE A 12 3.87 10.18 -5.28
CA ILE A 12 3.81 9.00 -4.42
C ILE A 12 5.23 8.55 -4.10
N THR A 13 5.58 8.50 -2.81
CA THR A 13 6.87 8.00 -2.36
C THR A 13 6.69 6.65 -1.69
N PHE A 14 7.39 5.63 -2.19
CA PHE A 14 7.45 4.30 -1.57
C PHE A 14 8.50 4.34 -0.46
N VAL A 15 8.05 4.45 0.78
CA VAL A 15 8.94 4.68 1.93
C VAL A 15 9.63 3.40 2.38
N SER A 16 8.86 2.32 2.59
CA SER A 16 9.42 1.06 3.09
C SER A 16 8.47 -0.11 2.86
N ALA A 17 9.04 -1.32 2.92
CA ALA A 17 8.27 -2.56 2.93
C ALA A 17 8.99 -3.57 3.82
N GLY A 18 8.24 -4.48 4.42
CA GLY A 18 8.81 -5.51 5.25
C GLY A 18 7.77 -6.33 6.01
N GLU A 19 8.24 -7.33 6.73
CA GLU A 19 7.38 -8.13 7.58
C GLU A 19 6.84 -7.27 8.73
N TYR A 20 5.57 -7.44 9.05
CA TYR A 20 4.92 -6.78 10.18
C TYR A 20 4.49 -7.80 11.22
N LYS A 21 4.83 -7.55 12.48
CA LYS A 21 4.40 -8.34 13.61
C LYS A 21 3.58 -7.47 14.55
N SER A 22 2.35 -7.89 14.83
CA SER A 22 1.49 -7.18 15.76
C SER A 22 1.83 -7.53 17.20
N ASP A 23 1.77 -6.54 18.09
CA ASP A 23 1.89 -6.77 19.53
C ASP A 23 0.59 -7.33 20.14
N ASN A 24 -0.48 -7.33 19.38
CA ASN A 24 -1.77 -7.84 19.82
C ASN A 24 -1.87 -9.33 19.53
N GLU A 25 -2.01 -10.15 20.59
CA GLU A 25 -2.09 -11.60 20.46
C GLU A 25 -3.30 -12.09 19.66
N TYR A 26 -4.32 -11.24 19.48
CA TYR A 26 -5.51 -11.57 18.68
C TYR A 26 -5.32 -11.23 17.20
N ILE A 27 -4.26 -10.52 16.85
CA ILE A 27 -3.93 -10.19 15.46
C ILE A 27 -2.73 -11.03 15.06
N THR A 28 -3.00 -12.24 14.55
CA THR A 28 -1.96 -13.16 14.09
C THR A 28 -2.29 -13.68 12.71
N PRO A 29 -1.27 -13.88 11.86
CA PRO A 29 -1.52 -14.48 10.55
C PRO A 29 -1.90 -15.95 10.70
N LYS A 30 -2.59 -16.48 9.70
CA LYS A 30 -2.91 -17.90 9.69
C LYS A 30 -1.61 -18.72 9.56
N LYS A 31 -1.70 -20.02 9.92
CA LYS A 31 -0.54 -20.92 9.90
C LYS A 31 0.13 -20.92 8.53
N GLY A 32 1.45 -20.72 8.53
CA GLY A 32 2.23 -20.69 7.29
C GLY A 32 2.24 -19.35 6.59
N TYR A 33 1.63 -18.33 7.17
CA TYR A 33 1.55 -16.99 6.61
C TYR A 33 2.21 -15.96 7.53
N GLU A 34 2.48 -14.79 6.96
CA GLU A 34 2.98 -13.63 7.72
C GLU A 34 2.29 -12.38 7.18
N TYR A 35 2.34 -11.31 7.96
CA TYR A 35 1.87 -10.01 7.50
C TYR A 35 3.03 -9.27 6.84
N TRP A 36 2.73 -8.61 5.71
CA TRP A 36 3.67 -7.78 4.99
C TRP A 36 3.11 -6.38 4.90
N LYS A 37 3.93 -5.37 5.19
CA LYS A 37 3.50 -3.97 5.15
C LYS A 37 4.22 -3.21 4.06
N PHE A 38 3.50 -2.23 3.49
CA PHE A 38 4.04 -1.27 2.54
C PHE A 38 3.67 0.12 3.04
N LYS A 39 4.66 0.99 3.22
CA LYS A 39 4.45 2.35 3.68
C LYS A 39 4.67 3.34 2.55
N PHE A 40 3.73 4.26 2.41
CA PHE A 40 3.74 5.26 1.34
C PHE A 40 3.47 6.65 1.88
N LYS A 41 3.98 7.63 1.15
CA LYS A 41 3.65 9.04 1.33
C LYS A 41 2.98 9.53 0.06
N PHE A 42 1.82 10.16 0.21
CA PHE A 42 1.09 10.76 -0.89
C PHE A 42 1.06 12.26 -0.73
N GLU A 43 1.44 12.97 -1.78
CA GLU A 43 1.33 14.43 -1.84
C GLU A 43 0.39 14.78 -2.98
N ASN A 44 -0.65 15.59 -2.67
CA ASN A 44 -1.57 16.09 -3.68
C ASN A 44 -0.92 17.23 -4.44
N THR A 45 -0.54 16.98 -5.69
CA THR A 45 0.11 17.97 -6.56
C THR A 45 -0.87 18.64 -7.52
N SER A 46 -2.16 18.31 -7.41
CA SER A 46 -3.21 18.91 -8.23
C SER A 46 -3.71 20.23 -7.62
N ASP A 47 -4.60 20.89 -8.35
CA ASP A 47 -5.22 22.14 -7.92
C ASP A 47 -6.48 21.95 -7.09
N THR A 48 -6.93 20.71 -6.93
CA THR A 48 -8.21 20.38 -6.29
C THR A 48 -8.00 19.36 -5.19
N ASP A 49 -9.02 19.17 -4.33
CA ASP A 49 -9.00 18.13 -3.32
C ASP A 49 -8.96 16.74 -3.98
N GLN A 50 -8.16 15.86 -3.40
CA GLN A 50 -8.04 14.47 -3.88
C GLN A 50 -8.22 13.49 -2.74
N ASN A 51 -8.80 12.34 -3.03
CA ASN A 51 -9.00 11.27 -2.07
C ASN A 51 -7.92 10.19 -2.21
N VAL A 52 -7.42 9.73 -1.07
CA VAL A 52 -6.57 8.55 -0.97
C VAL A 52 -7.35 7.47 -0.23
N SER A 53 -7.33 6.23 -0.72
CA SER A 53 -8.09 5.14 -0.12
C SER A 53 -7.27 3.86 -0.04
N THR A 54 -7.34 3.17 1.10
CA THR A 54 -6.73 1.85 1.27
C THR A 54 -7.60 0.73 0.71
N MET A 55 -8.88 0.99 0.43
CA MET A 55 -9.82 -0.06 0.06
C MET A 55 -9.85 -0.41 -1.42
N MET A 56 -9.55 0.54 -2.30
CA MET A 56 -9.94 0.40 -3.70
C MET A 56 -8.80 0.27 -4.69
N ASP A 57 -7.61 0.72 -4.37
CA ASP A 57 -6.59 0.92 -5.39
C ASP A 57 -5.40 -0.03 -5.29
N TRP A 58 -5.42 -0.97 -4.35
CA TRP A 58 -4.26 -1.78 -4.03
C TRP A 58 -4.50 -3.26 -4.25
N GLU A 59 -3.53 -3.94 -4.89
CA GLU A 59 -3.52 -5.40 -5.00
C GLU A 59 -2.10 -5.91 -4.76
N CYS A 60 -1.96 -6.95 -3.94
CA CYS A 60 -0.66 -7.55 -3.62
C CYS A 60 -0.58 -8.95 -4.18
N TYR A 61 0.59 -9.30 -4.72
CA TYR A 61 0.87 -10.62 -5.24
C TYR A 61 2.14 -11.17 -4.59
N ALA A 62 2.02 -12.35 -4.02
CA ALA A 62 3.14 -13.11 -3.47
C ALA A 62 3.41 -14.30 -4.39
N ASP A 63 4.59 -14.34 -5.01
CA ASP A 63 4.96 -15.36 -5.99
C ASP A 63 3.86 -15.55 -7.06
N ASN A 64 3.34 -14.44 -7.57
CA ASN A 64 2.28 -14.35 -8.59
C ASN A 64 0.88 -14.78 -8.12
N SER A 65 0.70 -15.06 -6.83
CA SER A 65 -0.61 -15.37 -6.27
C SER A 65 -1.15 -14.19 -5.49
N LYS A 66 -2.43 -13.89 -5.67
CA LYS A 66 -3.08 -12.77 -5.00
C LYS A 66 -3.08 -12.97 -3.48
N ALA A 67 -2.63 -11.95 -2.75
CA ALA A 67 -2.62 -11.93 -1.29
C ALA A 67 -3.78 -11.09 -0.77
N ASP A 68 -4.30 -11.46 0.40
CA ASP A 68 -5.43 -10.76 1.01
C ASP A 68 -4.97 -9.54 1.79
N GLN A 69 -5.63 -8.40 1.54
CA GLN A 69 -5.39 -7.20 2.30
C GLN A 69 -5.96 -7.33 3.71
N GLN A 70 -5.21 -6.80 4.69
CA GLN A 70 -5.60 -6.83 6.09
C GLN A 70 -5.71 -5.41 6.63
N TRP A 71 -6.68 -5.17 7.51
CA TRP A 71 -6.85 -3.89 8.20
C TRP A 71 -6.42 -4.07 9.65
N ILE A 72 -5.10 -4.09 9.85
CA ILE A 72 -4.47 -4.30 11.15
C ILE A 72 -3.60 -3.09 11.48
N GLY A 73 -3.46 -2.79 12.75
CA GLY A 73 -2.73 -1.60 13.17
C GLY A 73 -3.62 -0.35 13.16
N ASP A 74 -3.07 0.76 13.65
CA ASP A 74 -3.80 2.01 13.84
C ASP A 74 -3.53 3.04 12.75
N ASP A 75 -2.91 2.64 11.65
CA ASP A 75 -2.46 3.54 10.61
C ASP A 75 -3.54 3.72 9.55
N SER A 76 -4.22 4.86 9.59
CA SER A 76 -5.26 5.23 8.62
C SER A 76 -4.85 6.36 7.69
N GLY A 77 -3.55 6.67 7.62
CA GLY A 77 -3.07 7.81 6.85
C GLY A 77 -3.38 7.76 5.37
N LEU A 78 -3.60 6.56 4.80
CA LEU A 78 -3.96 6.40 3.40
C LEU A 78 -5.47 6.41 3.14
N ASP A 79 -6.27 6.75 4.14
CA ASP A 79 -7.70 7.00 3.99
C ASP A 79 -7.96 8.46 4.32
N ALA A 80 -7.75 9.34 3.35
CA ALA A 80 -7.79 10.77 3.59
C ALA A 80 -8.24 11.54 2.36
N THR A 81 -8.81 12.72 2.62
CA THR A 81 -9.02 13.73 1.59
C THR A 81 -7.96 14.80 1.78
N LEU A 82 -7.18 15.05 0.74
CA LEU A 82 -6.07 16.00 0.78
C LEU A 82 -6.42 17.24 -0.05
N SER A 83 -6.32 18.40 0.58
CA SER A 83 -6.38 19.67 -0.14
C SER A 83 -5.14 19.81 -1.02
N ALA A 84 -5.23 20.65 -2.03
CA ALA A 84 -4.10 20.95 -2.92
C ALA A 84 -2.84 21.29 -2.15
N GLY A 85 -1.72 20.65 -2.48
CA GLY A 85 -0.43 20.86 -1.83
C GLY A 85 -0.24 20.13 -0.51
N ARG A 86 -1.23 19.39 -0.01
CA ARG A 86 -1.12 18.64 1.24
C ARG A 86 -0.64 17.22 1.02
N GLN A 87 -0.15 16.59 2.09
CA GLN A 87 0.41 15.25 2.04
C GLN A 87 -0.04 14.41 3.23
N THR A 88 0.02 13.10 3.07
CA THR A 88 -0.24 12.14 4.14
C THR A 88 0.70 10.94 3.99
N GLU A 89 0.96 10.26 5.10
CA GLU A 89 1.67 8.98 5.11
C GLU A 89 0.79 7.91 5.71
N GLY A 90 0.94 6.69 5.24
CA GLY A 90 0.22 5.56 5.80
C GLY A 90 0.75 4.24 5.28
N THR A 91 0.18 3.16 5.81
CA THR A 91 0.65 1.80 5.56
C THR A 91 -0.52 0.93 5.16
N VAL A 92 -0.28 0.07 4.15
CA VAL A 92 -1.21 -1.00 3.78
C VAL A 92 -0.58 -2.34 4.16
N TYR A 93 -1.42 -3.29 4.59
CA TYR A 93 -1.00 -4.58 5.11
C TYR A 93 -1.63 -5.71 4.31
N PHE A 94 -0.85 -6.77 4.09
CA PHE A 94 -1.31 -7.97 3.38
C PHE A 94 -0.83 -9.20 4.09
N GLU A 95 -1.60 -10.29 3.99
CA GLU A 95 -1.21 -11.59 4.50
C GLU A 95 -0.62 -12.41 3.37
N VAL A 96 0.64 -12.82 3.50
CA VAL A 96 1.40 -13.52 2.47
C VAL A 96 1.99 -14.81 3.02
N PRO A 97 2.22 -15.86 2.17
CA PRO A 97 2.92 -17.04 2.62
C PRO A 97 4.33 -16.72 3.12
N LYS A 98 4.74 -17.36 4.22
CA LYS A 98 6.05 -17.10 4.84
C LYS A 98 7.24 -17.30 3.92
N ASP A 99 7.13 -18.26 3.00
CA ASP A 99 8.22 -18.62 2.10
C ASP A 99 8.18 -17.86 0.78
N SER A 100 7.43 -16.79 0.71
CA SER A 100 7.33 -15.97 -0.51
C SER A 100 8.71 -15.44 -0.90
N LYS A 101 9.09 -15.64 -2.14
CA LYS A 101 10.38 -15.18 -2.68
C LYS A 101 10.25 -13.82 -3.34
N HIS A 102 9.05 -13.49 -3.81
CA HIS A 102 8.79 -12.27 -4.54
C HIS A 102 7.43 -11.70 -4.14
N ILE A 103 7.40 -10.46 -3.69
CA ILE A 103 6.17 -9.78 -3.27
C ILE A 103 6.08 -8.46 -4.01
N GLU A 104 4.97 -8.28 -4.73
CA GLU A 104 4.69 -7.07 -5.48
C GLU A 104 3.39 -6.45 -5.03
N LEU A 105 3.34 -5.12 -5.06
CA LEU A 105 2.13 -4.35 -4.81
C LEU A 105 1.78 -3.55 -6.06
N GLU A 106 0.57 -3.74 -6.56
CA GLU A 106 0.04 -2.96 -7.66
C GLU A 106 -0.84 -1.84 -7.13
N TYR A 107 -0.62 -0.65 -7.62
CA TYR A 107 -1.46 0.51 -7.34
C TYR A 107 -2.12 0.96 -8.65
N ASP A 108 -3.44 0.99 -8.66
CA ASP A 108 -4.22 1.38 -9.83
C ASP A 108 -4.40 2.90 -9.82
N ILE A 109 -3.78 3.57 -10.78
CA ILE A 109 -3.82 5.02 -10.89
C ILE A 109 -5.14 5.48 -11.53
N ASN A 110 -5.67 4.69 -12.43
CA ASN A 110 -6.83 5.10 -13.23
C ASN A 110 -7.62 3.87 -13.68
N TYR A 111 -8.79 3.66 -13.08
CA TYR A 111 -9.69 2.56 -13.41
C TYR A 111 -10.07 2.49 -14.88
N TRP A 112 -10.14 3.65 -15.53
CA TRP A 112 -10.62 3.75 -16.90
C TRP A 112 -9.57 3.39 -17.94
N GLN A 113 -8.28 3.39 -17.56
CA GLN A 113 -7.18 3.20 -18.49
C GLN A 113 -6.24 2.05 -18.13
N ASP A 114 -6.55 1.25 -17.11
CA ASP A 114 -5.72 0.15 -16.64
C ASP A 114 -4.26 0.54 -16.37
N ASN A 115 -4.04 1.77 -15.93
CA ASN A 115 -2.71 2.24 -15.59
C ASN A 115 -2.36 1.82 -14.17
N LYS A 116 -1.38 0.93 -14.05
CA LYS A 116 -0.94 0.41 -12.75
C LYS A 116 0.53 0.70 -12.53
N ILE A 117 0.86 1.01 -11.27
CA ILE A 117 2.25 1.10 -10.82
C ILE A 117 2.53 -0.16 -10.00
N VAL A 118 3.67 -0.80 -10.25
CA VAL A 118 4.09 -1.97 -9.49
C VAL A 118 5.25 -1.59 -8.59
N PHE A 119 5.08 -1.84 -7.29
CA PHE A 119 6.13 -1.66 -6.29
C PHE A 119 6.62 -3.04 -5.86
N VAL A 120 7.93 -3.24 -5.82
CA VAL A 120 8.53 -4.50 -5.43
C VAL A 120 8.92 -4.43 -3.95
N GLY A 121 8.29 -5.26 -3.12
CA GLY A 121 8.53 -5.29 -1.69
C GLY A 121 9.54 -6.37 -1.27
N LYS A 122 9.74 -7.36 -2.13
CA LYS A 122 10.69 -8.43 -1.84
C LYS A 122 11.16 -9.11 -3.09
#